data_dc13c99271891d32c482e608239345ee
#
_entry.id   dc13c99271891d32c482e608239345ee
#
_cell.length_a   1.000
_cell.length_b   1.000
_cell.length_c   1.000
_cell.angle_alpha   90.00
_cell.angle_beta   90.00
_cell.angle_gamma   90.00
#
_symmetry.space_group_name_H-M   'P 1'
#
loop_
_entity.id
_entity.type
_entity.pdbx_description
1 polymer ?
#
loop_
_entity_poly.entity_id
_entity_poly.type
_entity_poly.pdbx_seq_one_letter_code
_entity_poly.pdbx_strand_id
1 'polypeptide(L)'
;MKKILMWLTVLTLMLTGAAFADQENAPVMLVKLPEDAQMVENVAFDDGDFIQTYQLSGGAYVQLLRYAQGDVTLDGIVAGDWPGATDIQSMALETVGGYAAKGLMLSVEPEDEEAVRVALVLVSADRCALVYQAVYPQRLGDDQIDDAVQRMVDSMDVLGGSAAKDVG
;
A
#
# COMPACT_ATOMS: atom_id res chain seq x y z
N MET A 1 18.59 -15.68 15.48
CA MET A 1 19.26 -15.45 14.20
C MET A 1 18.34 -15.36 12.98
N LYS A 2 17.09 -15.90 12.99
CA LYS A 2 16.15 -15.78 11.85
C LYS A 2 15.52 -14.39 11.67
N LYS A 3 15.40 -13.57 12.73
CA LYS A 3 14.76 -12.24 12.69
C LYS A 3 15.57 -11.15 11.98
N ILE A 4 16.88 -11.29 11.93
CA ILE A 4 17.78 -10.33 11.27
C ILE A 4 17.78 -10.53 9.75
N LEU A 5 17.53 -11.77 9.30
CA LEU A 5 17.55 -12.12 7.87
C LEU A 5 16.36 -11.53 7.11
N MET A 6 15.21 -11.35 7.77
CA MET A 6 13.98 -10.82 7.14
C MET A 6 14.06 -9.30 6.89
N TRP A 7 14.74 -8.55 7.76
CA TRP A 7 15.02 -7.13 7.53
C TRP A 7 16.02 -6.89 6.39
N LEU A 8 16.98 -7.81 6.24
CA LEU A 8 17.98 -7.74 5.18
C LEU A 8 17.36 -8.04 3.80
N THR A 9 16.34 -8.90 3.73
CA THR A 9 15.72 -9.28 2.45
C THR A 9 14.90 -8.13 1.85
N VAL A 10 14.19 -7.35 2.67
CA VAL A 10 13.47 -6.15 2.22
C VAL A 10 14.47 -5.07 1.76
N LEU A 11 15.59 -4.92 2.45
CA LEU A 11 16.60 -3.92 2.11
C LEU A 11 17.45 -4.32 0.90
N THR A 12 17.71 -5.62 0.71
CA THR A 12 18.59 -6.12 -0.37
C THR A 12 17.86 -6.17 -1.73
N LEU A 13 16.53 -6.32 -1.75
CA LEU A 13 15.75 -6.28 -2.99
C LEU A 13 15.60 -4.86 -3.57
N MET A 14 15.81 -3.83 -2.75
CA MET A 14 15.87 -2.44 -3.21
C MET A 14 17.16 -2.10 -3.98
N LEU A 15 18.21 -2.93 -3.90
CA LEU A 15 19.54 -2.63 -4.44
C LEU A 15 19.88 -3.31 -5.78
N THR A 16 19.00 -4.13 -6.36
CA THR A 16 19.30 -4.88 -7.59
C THR A 16 18.66 -4.34 -8.88
N GLY A 17 18.05 -3.15 -8.84
CA GLY A 17 17.51 -2.50 -10.05
C GLY A 17 18.42 -1.38 -10.54
N ALA A 18 19.27 -1.63 -11.52
CA ALA A 18 20.18 -0.64 -12.12
C ALA A 18 19.50 0.49 -12.93
N ALA A 19 18.22 0.77 -12.69
CA ALA A 19 17.46 1.84 -13.35
C ALA A 19 17.19 3.07 -12.43
N PHE A 20 17.73 3.10 -11.21
CA PHE A 20 17.42 4.18 -10.24
C PHE A 20 18.51 5.27 -10.14
N ALA A 21 19.35 5.44 -11.14
CA ALA A 21 20.48 6.39 -11.08
C ALA A 21 20.07 7.87 -10.92
N ASP A 22 18.80 8.25 -11.16
CA ASP A 22 18.29 9.62 -10.98
C ASP A 22 17.26 9.77 -9.83
N GLN A 23 17.05 8.75 -9.01
CA GLN A 23 16.01 8.75 -7.97
C GLN A 23 16.54 8.51 -6.55
N GLU A 24 17.73 8.96 -6.22
CA GLU A 24 18.35 8.74 -4.89
C GLU A 24 17.49 9.17 -3.69
N ASN A 25 16.39 9.90 -3.89
CA ASN A 25 15.46 10.35 -2.86
C ASN A 25 13.98 10.19 -3.20
N ALA A 26 13.63 9.30 -4.12
CA ALA A 26 12.22 9.10 -4.45
C ALA A 26 11.43 8.56 -3.25
N PRO A 27 10.24 9.11 -2.94
CA PRO A 27 9.42 8.63 -1.85
C PRO A 27 9.03 7.16 -2.04
N VAL A 28 9.12 6.37 -0.98
CA VAL A 28 8.72 4.96 -0.93
C VAL A 28 7.92 4.71 0.33
N MET A 29 6.77 4.06 0.20
CA MET A 29 5.96 3.65 1.34
C MET A 29 6.59 2.45 2.05
N LEU A 30 6.70 2.55 3.37
CA LEU A 30 7.08 1.45 4.23
C LEU A 30 5.85 0.96 4.99
N VAL A 31 5.65 -0.34 5.01
CA VAL A 31 4.57 -1.00 5.76
C VAL A 31 5.13 -2.25 6.44
N LYS A 32 4.76 -2.47 7.69
CA LYS A 32 5.12 -3.69 8.40
C LYS A 32 4.13 -4.80 8.03
N LEU A 33 4.56 -5.69 7.16
CA LEU A 33 3.77 -6.86 6.78
C LEU A 33 3.84 -7.97 7.85
N PRO A 34 2.84 -8.86 7.94
CA PRO A 34 2.88 -10.07 8.76
C PRO A 34 4.11 -10.95 8.43
N GLU A 35 4.55 -11.77 9.40
CA GLU A 35 5.75 -12.62 9.25
C GLU A 35 5.62 -13.68 8.15
N ASP A 36 4.40 -14.05 7.79
CA ASP A 36 4.05 -15.04 6.77
C ASP A 36 3.79 -14.44 5.39
N ALA A 37 3.93 -13.13 5.25
CA ALA A 37 3.77 -12.44 3.96
C ALA A 37 4.82 -12.94 2.95
N GLN A 38 4.36 -13.30 1.76
CA GLN A 38 5.19 -13.77 0.65
C GLN A 38 5.07 -12.81 -0.53
N MET A 39 6.19 -12.25 -0.98
CA MET A 39 6.20 -11.45 -2.21
C MET A 39 5.94 -12.36 -3.40
N VAL A 40 4.88 -12.07 -4.15
CA VAL A 40 4.47 -12.83 -5.34
C VAL A 40 4.70 -12.04 -6.63
N GLU A 41 4.82 -10.72 -6.54
CA GLU A 41 5.07 -9.85 -7.68
C GLU A 41 5.94 -8.66 -7.27
N ASN A 42 6.86 -8.28 -8.16
CA ASN A 42 7.66 -7.06 -8.01
C ASN A 42 8.01 -6.56 -9.41
N VAL A 43 7.32 -5.52 -9.86
CA VAL A 43 7.46 -4.93 -11.19
C VAL A 43 7.82 -3.46 -11.05
N ALA A 44 8.86 -3.04 -11.73
CA ALA A 44 9.24 -1.63 -11.86
C ALA A 44 9.15 -1.23 -13.34
N PHE A 45 8.64 -0.05 -13.59
CA PHE A 45 8.47 0.54 -14.92
C PHE A 45 9.51 1.63 -15.16
N ASP A 46 9.80 1.91 -16.43
CA ASP A 46 10.84 2.88 -16.83
C ASP A 46 10.53 4.32 -16.42
N ASP A 47 9.25 4.66 -16.22
CA ASP A 47 8.77 5.96 -15.76
C ASP A 47 8.89 6.17 -14.24
N GLY A 48 9.31 5.14 -13.53
CA GLY A 48 9.49 5.13 -12.08
C GLY A 48 8.27 4.64 -11.29
N ASP A 49 7.23 4.20 -11.97
CA ASP A 49 6.13 3.46 -11.34
C ASP A 49 6.63 2.10 -10.85
N PHE A 50 6.03 1.59 -9.79
CA PHE A 50 6.25 0.21 -9.38
C PHE A 50 5.01 -0.42 -8.76
N ILE A 51 4.98 -1.75 -8.78
CA ILE A 51 3.96 -2.58 -8.13
C ILE A 51 4.68 -3.69 -7.37
N GLN A 52 4.36 -3.82 -6.09
CA GLN A 52 4.78 -4.96 -5.26
C GLN A 52 3.53 -5.60 -4.68
N THR A 53 3.37 -6.91 -4.92
CA THR A 53 2.24 -7.68 -4.40
C THR A 53 2.73 -8.74 -3.43
N TYR A 54 2.11 -8.78 -2.27
CA TYR A 54 2.37 -9.75 -1.21
C TYR A 54 1.13 -10.57 -0.94
N GLN A 55 1.27 -11.88 -0.93
CA GLN A 55 0.24 -12.79 -0.45
C GLN A 55 0.37 -12.98 1.05
N LEU A 56 -0.77 -12.93 1.76
CA LEU A 56 -0.87 -13.16 3.19
C LEU A 56 -1.60 -14.47 3.45
N SER A 57 -1.51 -14.95 4.70
CA SER A 57 -2.34 -16.08 5.14
C SER A 57 -3.83 -15.80 5.01
N GLY A 58 -4.64 -16.85 4.91
CA GLY A 58 -6.09 -16.72 4.75
C GLY A 58 -6.56 -16.27 3.38
N GLY A 59 -5.66 -16.11 2.39
CA GLY A 59 -5.99 -15.70 1.03
C GLY A 59 -6.11 -14.18 0.84
N ALA A 60 -5.70 -13.41 1.83
CA ALA A 60 -5.56 -11.96 1.70
C ALA A 60 -4.31 -11.59 0.89
N TYR A 61 -4.29 -10.40 0.29
CA TYR A 61 -3.08 -9.87 -0.33
C TYR A 61 -2.96 -8.36 -0.11
N VAL A 62 -1.72 -7.88 -0.23
CA VAL A 62 -1.37 -6.46 -0.14
C VAL A 62 -0.61 -6.06 -1.38
N GLN A 63 -0.97 -4.90 -1.93
CA GLN A 63 -0.23 -4.26 -3.01
C GLN A 63 0.29 -2.90 -2.54
N LEU A 64 1.55 -2.65 -2.84
CA LEU A 64 2.19 -1.35 -2.71
C LEU A 64 2.48 -0.83 -4.11
N LEU A 65 1.90 0.31 -4.46
CA LEU A 65 2.03 0.90 -5.76
C LEU A 65 2.63 2.31 -5.63
N ARG A 66 3.43 2.69 -6.59
CA ARG A 66 3.89 4.06 -6.77
C ARG A 66 3.57 4.51 -8.17
N TYR A 67 2.96 5.67 -8.26
CA TYR A 67 2.73 6.39 -9.50
C TYR A 67 3.64 7.61 -9.53
N ALA A 68 4.60 7.63 -10.44
CA ALA A 68 5.60 8.69 -10.56
C ALA A 68 5.00 10.02 -11.03
N GLN A 69 3.81 10.00 -11.63
CA GLN A 69 3.07 11.18 -12.06
C GLN A 69 1.70 11.22 -11.35
N GLY A 70 1.47 12.28 -10.60
CA GLY A 70 0.63 12.28 -9.44
C GLY A 70 -0.81 12.77 -9.52
N ASP A 71 -1.58 12.51 -10.58
CA ASP A 71 -3.02 12.84 -10.59
C ASP A 71 -3.92 11.65 -10.15
N VAL A 72 -3.37 10.79 -9.29
CA VAL A 72 -4.11 9.64 -8.75
C VAL A 72 -5.02 10.10 -7.62
N THR A 73 -6.27 9.67 -7.67
CA THR A 73 -7.27 9.91 -6.62
C THR A 73 -7.88 8.61 -6.13
N LEU A 74 -8.33 8.57 -4.87
CA LEU A 74 -9.02 7.38 -4.35
C LEU A 74 -10.29 7.07 -5.15
N ASP A 75 -11.05 8.10 -5.53
CA ASP A 75 -12.25 7.92 -6.34
C ASP A 75 -11.93 7.32 -7.72
N GLY A 76 -10.81 7.71 -8.31
CA GLY A 76 -10.31 7.15 -9.57
C GLY A 76 -9.93 5.67 -9.44
N ILE A 77 -9.23 5.31 -8.36
CA ILE A 77 -8.89 3.92 -8.05
C ILE A 77 -10.15 3.09 -7.84
N VAL A 78 -11.11 3.58 -7.03
CA VAL A 78 -12.36 2.86 -6.77
C VAL A 78 -13.15 2.66 -8.06
N ALA A 79 -13.28 3.69 -8.89
CA ALA A 79 -14.02 3.59 -10.14
C ALA A 79 -13.36 2.65 -11.18
N GLY A 80 -12.02 2.60 -11.21
CA GLY A 80 -11.26 1.78 -12.15
C GLY A 80 -11.10 0.32 -11.71
N ASP A 81 -10.66 0.12 -10.47
CA ASP A 81 -10.24 -1.20 -9.99
C ASP A 81 -11.35 -1.93 -9.23
N TRP A 82 -12.32 -1.19 -8.66
CA TRP A 82 -13.38 -1.74 -7.80
C TRP A 82 -14.78 -1.33 -8.25
N PRO A 83 -15.17 -1.60 -9.51
CA PRO A 83 -16.52 -1.29 -9.99
C PRO A 83 -17.54 -2.10 -9.18
N GLY A 84 -18.60 -1.42 -8.70
CA GLY A 84 -19.59 -2.05 -7.83
C GLY A 84 -19.26 -2.06 -6.34
N ALA A 85 -18.23 -1.33 -5.93
CA ALA A 85 -17.89 -1.15 -4.51
C ALA A 85 -19.10 -0.59 -3.72
N THR A 86 -19.32 -1.16 -2.54
CA THR A 86 -20.35 -0.77 -1.58
C THR A 86 -19.71 -0.48 -0.22
N ASP A 87 -20.49 0.03 0.73
CA ASP A 87 -20.05 0.30 2.11
C ASP A 87 -18.75 1.11 2.20
N ILE A 88 -18.63 2.12 1.33
CA ILE A 88 -17.42 2.96 1.28
C ILE A 88 -17.37 3.85 2.52
N GLN A 89 -16.35 3.65 3.34
CA GLN A 89 -16.13 4.37 4.59
C GLN A 89 -14.75 5.03 4.59
N SER A 90 -14.69 6.30 5.01
CA SER A 90 -13.41 6.99 5.19
C SER A 90 -12.70 6.48 6.44
N MET A 91 -11.40 6.23 6.33
CA MET A 91 -10.53 5.94 7.47
C MET A 91 -10.10 7.25 8.13
N ALA A 92 -9.94 7.24 9.44
CA ALA A 92 -9.41 8.38 10.21
C ALA A 92 -7.89 8.48 10.02
N LEU A 93 -7.45 8.96 8.85
CA LEU A 93 -6.05 9.07 8.47
C LEU A 93 -5.83 10.41 7.76
N GLU A 94 -4.92 11.24 8.29
CA GLU A 94 -4.61 12.55 7.73
C GLU A 94 -3.19 12.62 7.13
N THR A 95 -2.24 11.92 7.75
CA THR A 95 -0.84 11.93 7.32
C THR A 95 -0.17 10.56 7.48
N VAL A 96 0.79 10.27 6.60
CA VAL A 96 1.71 9.13 6.70
C VAL A 96 3.12 9.64 6.41
N GLY A 97 4.05 9.45 7.33
CA GLY A 97 5.43 9.90 7.16
C GLY A 97 5.58 11.42 6.95
N GLY A 98 4.61 12.23 7.43
CA GLY A 98 4.57 13.68 7.23
C GLY A 98 3.94 14.14 5.91
N TYR A 99 3.47 13.24 5.07
CA TYR A 99 2.75 13.56 3.84
C TYR A 99 1.24 13.42 4.02
N ALA A 100 0.47 14.24 3.31
CA ALA A 100 -1.00 14.16 3.32
C ALA A 100 -1.45 12.77 2.86
N ALA A 101 -2.34 12.16 3.63
CA ALA A 101 -2.87 10.84 3.35
C ALA A 101 -4.39 10.80 3.45
N LYS A 102 -5.00 9.89 2.72
CA LYS A 102 -6.43 9.58 2.79
C LYS A 102 -6.61 8.07 2.71
N GLY A 103 -7.56 7.54 3.46
CA GLY A 103 -7.86 6.12 3.47
C GLY A 103 -9.34 5.85 3.28
N LEU A 104 -9.66 4.72 2.64
CA LEU A 104 -11.00 4.17 2.47
C LEU A 104 -11.01 2.70 2.82
N MET A 105 -12.11 2.26 3.41
CA MET A 105 -12.55 0.86 3.47
C MET A 105 -13.78 0.70 2.58
N LEU A 106 -13.85 -0.39 1.83
CA LEU A 106 -15.00 -0.70 0.98
C LEU A 106 -15.24 -2.21 0.89
N SER A 107 -16.44 -2.59 0.51
CA SER A 107 -16.83 -3.98 0.24
C SER A 107 -17.09 -4.18 -1.24
N VAL A 108 -16.74 -5.35 -1.76
CA VAL A 108 -17.03 -5.76 -3.14
C VAL A 108 -17.63 -7.16 -3.11
N GLU A 109 -18.76 -7.34 -3.75
CA GLU A 109 -19.44 -8.61 -3.90
C GLU A 109 -19.51 -8.98 -5.39
N PRO A 110 -18.48 -9.65 -5.95
CA PRO A 110 -18.49 -10.11 -7.33
C PRO A 110 -19.54 -11.20 -7.51
N GLU A 111 -20.14 -11.29 -8.70
CA GLU A 111 -21.25 -12.23 -8.97
C GLU A 111 -20.89 -13.72 -8.76
N ASP A 112 -19.67 -14.12 -9.07
CA ASP A 112 -19.22 -15.53 -9.04
C ASP A 112 -17.98 -15.77 -8.14
N GLU A 113 -17.58 -14.79 -7.35
CA GLU A 113 -16.39 -14.86 -6.50
C GLU A 113 -16.74 -14.58 -5.04
N GLU A 114 -15.80 -14.86 -4.16
CA GLU A 114 -15.96 -14.56 -2.74
C GLU A 114 -15.99 -13.04 -2.52
N ALA A 115 -16.93 -12.58 -1.69
CA ALA A 115 -16.99 -11.20 -1.25
C ALA A 115 -15.69 -10.79 -0.52
N VAL A 116 -15.22 -9.58 -0.80
CA VAL A 116 -13.98 -9.06 -0.22
C VAL A 116 -14.19 -7.70 0.44
N ARG A 117 -13.36 -7.41 1.44
CA ARG A 117 -13.16 -6.06 1.96
C ARG A 117 -11.81 -5.54 1.48
N VAL A 118 -11.80 -4.29 1.06
CA VAL A 118 -10.62 -3.62 0.52
C VAL A 118 -10.29 -2.40 1.37
N ALA A 119 -9.04 -2.31 1.80
CA ALA A 119 -8.48 -1.12 2.41
C ALA A 119 -7.60 -0.41 1.38
N LEU A 120 -7.84 0.87 1.17
CA LEU A 120 -7.06 1.73 0.28
C LEU A 120 -6.48 2.89 1.09
N VAL A 121 -5.18 3.15 0.94
CA VAL A 121 -4.53 4.36 1.46
C VAL A 121 -3.77 5.02 0.32
N LEU A 122 -4.03 6.29 0.10
CA LEU A 122 -3.33 7.14 -0.85
C LEU A 122 -2.52 8.17 -0.08
N VAL A 123 -1.22 8.21 -0.33
CA VAL A 123 -0.29 9.20 0.20
C VAL A 123 0.20 10.08 -0.94
N SER A 124 -0.02 11.38 -0.83
CA SER A 124 0.44 12.37 -1.82
C SER A 124 1.83 12.87 -1.42
N ALA A 125 2.87 12.33 -2.04
CA ALA A 125 4.25 12.59 -1.71
C ALA A 125 4.96 13.32 -2.86
N ASP A 126 5.34 14.59 -2.66
CA ASP A 126 6.01 15.45 -3.63
C ASP A 126 5.32 15.43 -5.01
N ARG A 127 5.90 14.70 -5.98
CA ARG A 127 5.38 14.59 -7.35
C ARG A 127 4.85 13.20 -7.66
N CYS A 128 4.73 12.33 -6.68
CA CYS A 128 4.23 10.97 -6.86
C CYS A 128 3.08 10.68 -5.92
N ALA A 129 2.32 9.64 -6.26
CA ALA A 129 1.33 9.06 -5.39
C ALA A 129 1.80 7.67 -4.93
N LEU A 130 1.72 7.41 -3.63
CA LEU A 130 1.97 6.10 -3.05
C LEU A 130 0.63 5.50 -2.64
N VAL A 131 0.35 4.30 -3.10
CA VAL A 131 -0.91 3.62 -2.82
C VAL A 131 -0.62 2.31 -2.10
N TYR A 132 -1.28 2.14 -0.98
CA TYR A 132 -1.45 0.86 -0.31
C TYR A 132 -2.84 0.34 -0.62
N GLN A 133 -2.92 -0.91 -1.04
CA GLN A 133 -4.16 -1.62 -1.26
C GLN A 133 -4.07 -2.99 -0.60
N ALA A 134 -5.02 -3.29 0.28
CA ALA A 134 -5.12 -4.61 0.89
C ALA A 134 -6.50 -5.20 0.62
N VAL A 135 -6.54 -6.46 0.23
CA VAL A 135 -7.76 -7.19 -0.07
C VAL A 135 -7.88 -8.38 0.85
N TYR A 136 -9.00 -8.47 1.55
CA TYR A 136 -9.30 -9.49 2.52
C TYR A 136 -10.57 -10.23 2.13
N PRO A 137 -10.55 -11.56 2.04
CA PRO A 137 -11.76 -12.35 1.93
C PRO A 137 -12.69 -12.09 3.12
N GLN A 138 -13.97 -11.83 2.87
CA GLN A 138 -14.93 -11.48 3.94
C GLN A 138 -15.14 -12.60 4.97
N ARG A 139 -14.86 -13.86 4.60
CA ARG A 139 -14.88 -15.00 5.55
C ARG A 139 -13.94 -14.85 6.75
N LEU A 140 -12.95 -13.96 6.71
CA LEU A 140 -12.07 -13.70 7.85
C LEU A 140 -12.78 -12.96 8.99
N GLY A 141 -13.96 -12.35 8.71
CA GLY A 141 -14.73 -11.57 9.66
C GLY A 141 -14.23 -10.13 9.83
N ASP A 142 -15.16 -9.22 10.02
CA ASP A 142 -14.90 -7.78 10.03
C ASP A 142 -13.90 -7.38 11.11
N ASP A 143 -14.06 -7.87 12.34
CA ASP A 143 -13.17 -7.53 13.46
C ASP A 143 -11.70 -7.90 13.17
N GLN A 144 -11.49 -9.08 12.56
CA GLN A 144 -10.13 -9.54 12.21
C GLN A 144 -9.54 -8.70 11.08
N ILE A 145 -10.35 -8.32 10.09
CA ILE A 145 -9.94 -7.47 8.97
C ILE A 145 -9.59 -6.08 9.49
N ASP A 146 -10.46 -5.47 10.28
CA ASP A 146 -10.26 -4.13 10.83
C ASP A 146 -8.99 -4.07 11.70
N ASP A 147 -8.76 -5.06 12.56
CA ASP A 147 -7.54 -5.19 13.35
C ASP A 147 -6.28 -5.35 12.48
N ALA A 148 -6.36 -6.10 11.38
CA ALA A 148 -5.24 -6.28 10.47
C ALA A 148 -4.92 -4.99 9.73
N VAL A 149 -5.93 -4.31 9.21
CA VAL A 149 -5.81 -3.01 8.53
C VAL A 149 -5.23 -1.97 9.47
N GLN A 150 -5.77 -1.84 10.69
CA GLN A 150 -5.30 -0.87 11.67
C GLN A 150 -3.82 -1.07 11.99
N ARG A 151 -3.39 -2.31 12.24
CA ARG A 151 -1.96 -2.60 12.50
C ARG A 151 -1.05 -2.23 11.33
N MET A 152 -1.48 -2.43 10.08
CA MET A 152 -0.69 -2.05 8.92
C MET A 152 -0.65 -0.54 8.76
N VAL A 153 -1.79 0.15 8.89
CA VAL A 153 -1.88 1.61 8.81
C VAL A 153 -1.02 2.28 9.88
N ASP A 154 -1.08 1.80 11.12
CA ASP A 154 -0.26 2.32 12.24
C ASP A 154 1.25 2.11 12.02
N SER A 155 1.62 1.19 11.16
CA SER A 155 3.02 0.91 10.82
C SER A 155 3.51 1.63 9.58
N MET A 156 2.64 2.36 8.88
CA MET A 156 2.99 3.03 7.63
C MET A 156 3.92 4.21 7.88
N ASP A 157 4.91 4.35 7.03
CA ASP A 157 5.83 5.47 6.97
C ASP A 157 6.22 5.74 5.52
N VAL A 158 6.85 6.86 5.25
CA VAL A 158 7.41 7.21 3.93
C VAL A 158 8.89 7.49 4.09
N LEU A 159 9.70 6.74 3.35
CA LEU A 159 11.14 6.95 3.28
C LEU A 159 11.48 7.73 2.01
N GLY A 160 12.36 8.71 2.12
CA GLY A 160 12.79 9.56 1.00
C GLY A 160 11.81 10.71 0.75
N GLY A 161 12.08 11.47 -0.32
CA GLY A 161 11.38 12.71 -0.62
C GLY A 161 11.75 13.87 0.30
N SER A 162 11.22 15.04 0.01
CA SER A 162 11.31 16.22 0.87
C SER A 162 9.96 16.38 1.59
N ALA A 163 9.75 15.67 2.70
CA ALA A 163 8.61 15.97 3.54
C ALA A 163 8.66 17.46 3.88
N ALA A 164 7.62 18.19 3.54
CA ALA A 164 7.49 19.56 4.02
C ALA A 164 7.44 19.47 5.54
N LYS A 165 8.57 19.72 6.18
CA LYS A 165 8.61 19.96 7.61
C LYS A 165 7.90 21.30 7.80
N ASP A 166 6.60 21.28 7.98
CA ASP A 166 5.91 22.38 8.62
C ASP A 166 6.45 22.48 10.05
N VAL A 167 7.51 23.27 10.16
CA VAL A 167 7.98 23.77 11.45
C VAL A 167 7.04 24.93 11.78
N GLY A 168 5.92 24.60 12.43
CA GLY A 168 5.08 25.56 13.09
C GLY A 168 5.61 25.87 14.50
#